data_8c0a2ad80495756ea06fec2f76d2452f
#
_entry.id   8c0a2ad80495756ea06fec2f76d2452f
#
_cell.length_a   1.000
_cell.length_b   1.000
_cell.length_c   1.000
_cell.angle_alpha   90.00
_cell.angle_beta   90.00
_cell.angle_gamma   90.00
#
_symmetry.space_group_name_H-M   'P 1'
#
loop_
_entity.id
_entity.type
_entity.pdbx_description
1 polymer ?
#
loop_
_entity_poly.entity_id
_entity_poly.type
_entity_poly.pdbx_seq_one_letter_code
_entity_poly.pdbx_strand_id
1 'polypeptide(L)'
;MRFFNTASGIKEEFSKDSKKLGLYICGPTVYSETHLGHAKSYVSFDILKRWLTYKGYHVTHIQNFTDVSDETAKGALREGVDEFTFTQKYEKEFLDNMALLSNTYASKYTRASEFVGKIAEETKKLLESGEAYQTDQGVFVRINQDDHGKLLRVNLEESLAEGTSDVDSGPKESPHDTLLWGPPLEGGNSWEVDGLPPGRPGWHLECTIMSSSELDLPIDIHWGGIDLIYPHHETEMILAEKIGLGHYCDFWMHNGLMEDAEGKLSKSRSERVSLSQIFEECPPASLRFYLLTHHYRAFTPYTPDSLLRACQEAEKLGINAVDCMVVDPTDPRDDDELAPLVSRFENALADDLDTPAAMNVLRDLDVIAGNRIKQNGNLAPISGMYSIFECVLGLFS
;
A
#
# COMPACT_ATOMS: atom_id res chain seq x y z
N MET A 1 20.14 -4.59 4.92
CA MET A 1 18.91 -4.11 5.58
C MET A 1 17.99 -5.30 5.82
N ARG A 2 17.10 -5.20 6.80
CA ARG A 2 16.18 -6.30 7.14
C ARG A 2 14.75 -5.80 7.13
N PHE A 3 13.84 -6.59 6.57
CA PHE A 3 12.41 -6.31 6.58
C PHE A 3 11.63 -7.50 7.13
N PHE A 4 10.51 -7.21 7.77
CA PHE A 4 9.60 -8.25 8.20
C PHE A 4 8.87 -8.83 7.00
N ASN A 5 9.06 -10.14 6.77
CA ASN A 5 8.37 -10.88 5.72
C ASN A 5 7.20 -11.65 6.32
N THR A 6 5.98 -11.33 5.91
CA THR A 6 4.77 -12.00 6.41
C THR A 6 4.78 -13.49 6.10
N ALA A 7 5.34 -13.90 4.96
CA ALA A 7 5.41 -15.30 4.58
C ALA A 7 6.27 -16.14 5.55
N SER A 8 7.40 -15.62 6.02
CA SER A 8 8.23 -16.29 7.03
C SER A 8 7.84 -15.94 8.47
N GLY A 9 7.21 -14.76 8.70
CA GLY A 9 6.83 -14.20 10.01
C GLY A 9 8.01 -13.71 10.83
N ILE A 10 9.15 -13.45 10.21
CA ILE A 10 10.35 -12.91 10.84
C ILE A 10 10.95 -11.78 10.03
N LYS A 11 11.86 -11.02 10.63
CA LYS A 11 12.69 -10.06 9.90
C LYS A 11 13.79 -10.82 9.17
N GLU A 12 13.81 -10.71 7.85
CA GLU A 12 14.80 -11.33 6.97
C GLU A 12 15.72 -10.29 6.36
N GLU A 13 16.93 -10.73 6.00
CA GLU A 13 17.87 -9.87 5.29
C GLU A 13 17.39 -9.63 3.86
N PHE A 14 17.23 -8.35 3.51
CA PHE A 14 16.95 -7.93 2.16
C PHE A 14 18.25 -7.47 1.50
N SER A 15 18.72 -8.26 0.56
CA SER A 15 19.91 -7.99 -0.26
C SER A 15 19.67 -8.55 -1.66
N LYS A 16 19.88 -7.75 -2.67
CA LYS A 16 19.79 -8.15 -4.08
C LYS A 16 21.06 -7.70 -4.81
N ASP A 17 21.66 -8.60 -5.57
CA ASP A 17 22.80 -8.29 -6.44
C ASP A 17 22.38 -7.34 -7.55
N SER A 18 21.18 -7.53 -8.11
CA SER A 18 20.56 -6.60 -9.03
C SER A 18 20.21 -5.31 -8.33
N LYS A 19 20.55 -4.17 -8.95
CA LYS A 19 20.07 -2.86 -8.48
C LYS A 19 18.67 -2.51 -8.99
N LYS A 20 18.04 -3.37 -9.80
CA LYS A 20 16.65 -3.21 -10.24
C LYS A 20 15.73 -4.02 -9.34
N LEU A 21 14.64 -3.39 -8.89
CA LEU A 21 13.64 -4.01 -8.03
C LEU A 21 12.25 -3.80 -8.62
N GLY A 22 11.44 -4.87 -8.60
CA GLY A 22 10.01 -4.84 -8.90
C GLY A 22 9.20 -4.80 -7.60
N LEU A 23 8.43 -3.75 -7.40
CA LEU A 23 7.54 -3.58 -6.26
C LEU A 23 6.09 -3.50 -6.74
N TYR A 24 5.21 -4.29 -6.13
CA TYR A 24 3.77 -4.21 -6.35
C TYR A 24 3.06 -3.81 -5.06
N ILE A 25 2.13 -2.87 -5.16
CA ILE A 25 1.21 -2.53 -4.08
C ILE A 25 -0.22 -2.71 -4.55
N CYS A 26 -1.02 -3.46 -3.79
CA CYS A 26 -2.45 -3.50 -4.01
C CYS A 26 -3.05 -2.11 -3.84
N GLY A 27 -3.64 -1.61 -4.93
CA GLY A 27 -4.27 -0.30 -4.99
C GLY A 27 -5.68 -0.28 -4.39
N PRO A 28 -6.30 0.88 -4.31
CA PRO A 28 -7.65 1.00 -3.77
C PRO A 28 -8.70 0.52 -4.77
N THR A 29 -9.82 0.02 -4.25
CA THR A 29 -11.08 -0.02 -4.99
C THR A 29 -11.65 1.40 -5.03
N VAL A 30 -11.80 1.96 -6.23
CA VAL A 30 -12.11 3.38 -6.45
C VAL A 30 -13.62 3.63 -6.48
N TYR A 31 -14.28 3.47 -5.32
CA TYR A 31 -15.72 3.64 -5.16
C TYR A 31 -16.13 4.74 -4.17
N SER A 32 -15.18 5.30 -3.43
CA SER A 32 -15.43 6.34 -2.42
C SER A 32 -14.23 7.27 -2.29
N GLU A 33 -14.40 8.37 -1.54
CA GLU A 33 -13.31 9.30 -1.24
C GLU A 33 -12.16 8.60 -0.52
N THR A 34 -10.95 9.10 -0.77
CA THR A 34 -9.73 8.65 -0.08
C THR A 34 -9.81 8.96 1.41
N HIS A 35 -9.51 7.97 2.23
CA HIS A 35 -9.64 8.08 3.68
C HIS A 35 -8.29 7.85 4.40
N LEU A 36 -8.28 8.07 5.72
CA LEU A 36 -7.10 7.99 6.56
C LEU A 36 -6.39 6.61 6.49
N GLY A 37 -7.14 5.52 6.32
CA GLY A 37 -6.56 4.18 6.12
C GLY A 37 -5.70 4.08 4.85
N HIS A 38 -6.17 4.68 3.74
CA HIS A 38 -5.38 4.80 2.51
C HIS A 38 -4.10 5.61 2.76
N ALA A 39 -4.19 6.77 3.42
CA ALA A 39 -3.02 7.57 3.76
C ALA A 39 -1.98 6.75 4.53
N LYS A 40 -2.38 5.98 5.55
CA LYS A 40 -1.49 5.09 6.32
C LYS A 40 -0.78 4.09 5.42
N SER A 41 -1.51 3.40 4.56
CA SER A 41 -0.95 2.35 3.70
C SER A 41 0.04 2.93 2.69
N TYR A 42 -0.36 3.96 1.93
CA TYR A 42 0.43 4.47 0.83
C TYR A 42 1.59 5.37 1.27
N VAL A 43 1.48 6.09 2.39
CA VAL A 43 2.62 6.80 3.01
C VAL A 43 3.66 5.79 3.51
N SER A 44 3.23 4.70 4.16
CA SER A 44 4.16 3.66 4.63
C SER A 44 4.92 3.00 3.47
N PHE A 45 4.23 2.70 2.37
CA PHE A 45 4.85 2.15 1.17
C PHE A 45 5.80 3.16 0.51
N ASP A 46 5.43 4.43 0.46
CA ASP A 46 6.28 5.49 -0.12
C ASP A 46 7.62 5.60 0.61
N ILE A 47 7.65 5.40 1.94
CA ILE A 47 8.91 5.36 2.70
C ILE A 47 9.79 4.18 2.25
N LEU A 48 9.22 2.99 2.04
CA LEU A 48 9.97 1.85 1.52
C LEU A 48 10.60 2.19 0.16
N LYS A 49 9.81 2.71 -0.77
CA LYS A 49 10.26 3.08 -2.11
C LYS A 49 11.35 4.15 -2.06
N ARG A 50 11.15 5.22 -1.28
CA ARG A 50 12.14 6.29 -1.11
C ARG A 50 13.43 5.77 -0.46
N TRP A 51 13.33 4.92 0.56
CA TRP A 51 14.47 4.30 1.23
C TRP A 51 15.28 3.43 0.28
N LEU A 52 14.64 2.54 -0.48
CA LEU A 52 15.31 1.70 -1.47
C LEU A 52 16.00 2.55 -2.55
N THR A 53 15.33 3.61 -3.02
CA THR A 53 15.91 4.56 -3.99
C THR A 53 17.12 5.28 -3.41
N TYR A 54 17.04 5.76 -2.17
CA TYR A 54 18.17 6.38 -1.45
C TYR A 54 19.35 5.42 -1.29
N LYS A 55 19.11 4.12 -1.10
CA LYS A 55 20.15 3.07 -1.06
C LYS A 55 20.67 2.66 -2.44
N GLY A 56 20.27 3.35 -3.50
CA GLY A 56 20.78 3.21 -4.86
C GLY A 56 20.12 2.10 -5.67
N TYR A 57 18.91 1.66 -5.29
CA TYR A 57 18.11 0.76 -6.12
C TYR A 57 17.26 1.53 -7.14
N HIS A 58 17.08 0.94 -8.31
CA HIS A 58 16.15 1.40 -9.33
C HIS A 58 14.82 0.66 -9.13
N VAL A 59 13.84 1.35 -8.59
CA VAL A 59 12.56 0.75 -8.21
C VAL A 59 11.54 0.93 -9.34
N THR A 60 11.06 -0.18 -9.89
CA THR A 60 9.86 -0.23 -10.72
C THR A 60 8.68 -0.50 -9.79
N HIS A 61 7.86 0.52 -9.55
CA HIS A 61 6.68 0.46 -8.69
C HIS A 61 5.42 0.35 -9.56
N ILE A 62 4.70 -0.75 -9.44
CA ILE A 62 3.38 -0.96 -10.06
C ILE A 62 2.32 -0.90 -8.97
N GLN A 63 1.24 -0.17 -9.25
CA GLN A 63 0.07 -0.06 -8.40
C GLN A 63 -1.19 -0.22 -9.25
N ASN A 64 -2.14 -1.03 -8.80
CA ASN A 64 -3.41 -1.13 -9.50
C ASN A 64 -4.45 -0.15 -8.97
N PHE A 65 -5.52 0.01 -9.75
CA PHE A 65 -6.83 0.45 -9.32
C PHE A 65 -7.82 -0.68 -9.62
N THR A 66 -8.59 -1.07 -8.59
CA THR A 66 -9.73 -1.96 -8.79
C THR A 66 -10.91 -1.10 -9.24
N ASP A 67 -11.09 -1.02 -10.55
CA ASP A 67 -12.11 -0.21 -11.23
C ASP A 67 -13.31 -1.05 -11.70
N VAL A 68 -13.36 -2.32 -11.32
CA VAL A 68 -14.44 -3.27 -11.58
C VAL A 68 -14.74 -4.05 -10.30
N SER A 69 -15.83 -3.72 -9.62
CA SER A 69 -16.25 -4.39 -8.39
C SER A 69 -17.76 -4.24 -8.15
N ASP A 70 -18.28 -4.93 -7.15
CA ASP A 70 -19.66 -4.74 -6.70
C ASP A 70 -19.92 -3.32 -6.20
N GLU A 71 -18.94 -2.74 -5.49
CA GLU A 71 -19.03 -1.41 -4.92
C GLU A 71 -19.01 -0.33 -6.01
N THR A 72 -18.16 -0.50 -7.03
CA THR A 72 -18.08 0.44 -8.16
C THR A 72 -19.34 0.40 -8.99
N ALA A 73 -19.88 -0.78 -9.29
CA ALA A 73 -21.15 -0.96 -10.01
C ALA A 73 -22.33 -0.32 -9.25
N LYS A 74 -22.47 -0.61 -7.94
CA LYS A 74 -23.52 -0.02 -7.09
C LYS A 74 -23.36 1.50 -6.96
N GLY A 75 -22.12 1.99 -6.90
CA GLY A 75 -21.83 3.42 -6.86
C GLY A 75 -22.24 4.14 -8.14
N ALA A 76 -21.84 3.59 -9.28
CA ALA A 76 -22.18 4.11 -10.61
C ALA A 76 -23.71 4.16 -10.84
N LEU A 77 -24.40 3.08 -10.49
CA LEU A 77 -25.86 3.01 -10.57
C LEU A 77 -26.53 4.08 -9.69
N ARG A 78 -26.04 4.29 -8.47
CA ARG A 78 -26.56 5.30 -7.55
C ARG A 78 -26.35 6.73 -8.04
N GLU A 79 -25.21 7.02 -8.69
CA GLU A 79 -24.91 8.35 -9.26
C GLU A 79 -25.52 8.52 -10.66
N GLY A 80 -26.02 7.46 -11.29
CA GLY A 80 -26.62 7.52 -12.63
C GLY A 80 -25.62 7.77 -13.76
N VAL A 81 -24.40 7.30 -13.59
CA VAL A 81 -23.30 7.37 -14.57
C VAL A 81 -22.80 5.98 -14.92
N ASP A 82 -21.99 5.85 -15.98
CA ASP A 82 -21.30 4.60 -16.26
C ASP A 82 -20.16 4.35 -15.26
N GLU A 83 -19.81 3.07 -15.07
CA GLU A 83 -18.84 2.65 -14.05
C GLU A 83 -17.44 3.23 -14.28
N PHE A 84 -17.00 3.41 -15.54
CA PHE A 84 -15.69 4.02 -15.82
C PHE A 84 -15.67 5.50 -15.45
N THR A 85 -16.72 6.25 -15.78
CA THR A 85 -16.84 7.65 -15.36
C THR A 85 -16.84 7.77 -13.84
N PHE A 86 -17.54 6.86 -13.15
CA PHE A 86 -17.60 6.82 -11.69
C PHE A 86 -16.22 6.55 -11.09
N THR A 87 -15.52 5.53 -11.55
CA THR A 87 -14.23 5.12 -10.99
C THR A 87 -13.11 6.12 -11.28
N GLN A 88 -13.08 6.71 -12.48
CA GLN A 88 -12.11 7.76 -12.84
C GLN A 88 -12.18 9.00 -11.93
N LYS A 89 -13.37 9.37 -11.44
CA LYS A 89 -13.55 10.44 -10.46
C LYS A 89 -12.77 10.17 -9.18
N TYR A 90 -12.91 8.97 -8.61
CA TYR A 90 -12.25 8.59 -7.36
C TYR A 90 -10.77 8.23 -7.54
N GLU A 91 -10.39 7.71 -8.72
CA GLU A 91 -8.98 7.53 -9.08
C GLU A 91 -8.24 8.88 -9.09
N LYS A 92 -8.82 9.89 -9.75
CA LYS A 92 -8.24 11.22 -9.79
C LYS A 92 -8.12 11.82 -8.39
N GLU A 93 -9.18 11.71 -7.59
CA GLU A 93 -9.22 12.22 -6.20
C GLU A 93 -8.16 11.53 -5.34
N PHE A 94 -7.98 10.21 -5.48
CA PHE A 94 -6.94 9.47 -4.80
C PHE A 94 -5.53 9.97 -5.18
N LEU A 95 -5.25 10.13 -6.46
CA LEU A 95 -3.95 10.61 -6.94
C LEU A 95 -3.65 12.03 -6.45
N ASP A 96 -4.64 12.92 -6.48
CA ASP A 96 -4.52 14.28 -5.97
C ASP A 96 -4.18 14.28 -4.45
N ASN A 97 -4.87 13.46 -3.66
CA ASN A 97 -4.59 13.33 -2.22
C ASN A 97 -3.21 12.71 -1.93
N MET A 98 -2.78 11.72 -2.72
CA MET A 98 -1.43 11.14 -2.56
C MET A 98 -0.35 12.17 -2.92
N ALA A 99 -0.58 13.01 -3.92
CA ALA A 99 0.33 14.12 -4.24
C ALA A 99 0.41 15.14 -3.11
N LEU A 100 -0.71 15.52 -2.50
CA LEU A 100 -0.74 16.41 -1.33
C LEU A 100 0.04 15.82 -0.13
N LEU A 101 0.04 14.50 0.02
CA LEU A 101 0.82 13.79 1.03
C LEU A 101 2.30 13.59 0.62
N SER A 102 2.77 14.21 -0.46
CA SER A 102 4.14 14.07 -1.01
C SER A 102 4.51 12.62 -1.37
N ASN A 103 3.53 11.76 -1.66
CA ASN A 103 3.80 10.42 -2.14
C ASN A 103 4.36 10.43 -3.57
N THR A 104 5.37 9.60 -3.80
CA THR A 104 5.95 9.43 -5.14
C THR A 104 5.03 8.60 -6.05
N TYR A 105 4.83 9.06 -7.28
CA TYR A 105 4.00 8.35 -8.25
C TYR A 105 4.50 6.94 -8.53
N ALA A 106 3.59 6.03 -8.85
CA ALA A 106 3.94 4.72 -9.40
C ALA A 106 4.66 4.87 -10.75
N SER A 107 5.48 3.90 -11.10
CA SER A 107 6.06 3.80 -12.46
C SER A 107 4.95 3.54 -13.48
N LYS A 108 3.94 2.78 -13.06
CA LYS A 108 2.73 2.52 -13.84
C LYS A 108 1.55 2.25 -12.91
N TYR A 109 0.40 2.82 -13.26
CA TYR A 109 -0.90 2.44 -12.70
C TYR A 109 -1.60 1.49 -13.67
N THR A 110 -2.09 0.36 -13.15
CA THR A 110 -2.85 -0.64 -13.92
C THR A 110 -4.31 -0.64 -13.46
N ARG A 111 -5.24 -1.00 -14.34
CA ARG A 111 -6.66 -1.11 -14.03
C ARG A 111 -7.15 -2.50 -14.36
N ALA A 112 -7.99 -3.08 -13.51
CA ALA A 112 -8.55 -4.40 -13.73
C ALA A 112 -9.25 -4.51 -15.09
N SER A 113 -9.96 -3.46 -15.49
CA SER A 113 -10.64 -3.38 -16.79
C SER A 113 -9.71 -3.49 -18.00
N GLU A 114 -8.44 -3.10 -17.88
CA GLU A 114 -7.44 -3.20 -18.95
C GLU A 114 -6.91 -4.64 -19.12
N PHE A 115 -7.10 -5.51 -18.13
CA PHE A 115 -6.57 -6.86 -18.09
C PHE A 115 -7.62 -7.96 -18.27
N VAL A 116 -8.87 -7.60 -18.51
CA VAL A 116 -9.99 -8.54 -18.63
C VAL A 116 -9.70 -9.69 -19.61
N GLY A 117 -9.07 -9.40 -20.75
CA GLY A 117 -8.72 -10.42 -21.75
C GLY A 117 -7.76 -11.48 -21.21
N LYS A 118 -6.72 -11.07 -20.46
CA LYS A 118 -5.76 -11.99 -19.83
C LYS A 118 -6.39 -12.78 -18.69
N ILE A 119 -7.20 -12.11 -17.86
CA ILE A 119 -7.95 -12.75 -16.77
C ILE A 119 -8.89 -13.83 -17.33
N ALA A 120 -9.62 -13.53 -18.37
CA ALA A 120 -10.50 -14.49 -19.04
C ALA A 120 -9.72 -15.65 -19.66
N GLU A 121 -8.54 -15.41 -20.22
CA GLU A 121 -7.67 -16.46 -20.78
C GLU A 121 -7.23 -17.44 -19.68
N GLU A 122 -6.73 -16.95 -18.54
CA GLU A 122 -6.31 -17.79 -17.42
C GLU A 122 -7.52 -18.52 -16.78
N THR A 123 -8.67 -17.86 -16.67
CA THR A 123 -9.91 -18.49 -16.22
C THR A 123 -10.30 -19.68 -17.11
N LYS A 124 -10.17 -19.55 -18.43
CA LYS A 124 -10.45 -20.65 -19.37
C LYS A 124 -9.45 -21.80 -19.21
N LYS A 125 -8.16 -21.51 -19.07
CA LYS A 125 -7.13 -22.53 -18.83
C LYS A 125 -7.43 -23.33 -17.55
N LEU A 126 -7.85 -22.66 -16.47
CA LEU A 126 -8.23 -23.32 -15.22
C LEU A 126 -9.51 -24.18 -15.37
N LEU A 127 -10.47 -23.75 -16.20
CA LEU A 127 -11.63 -24.58 -16.55
C LEU A 127 -11.22 -25.83 -17.34
N GLU A 128 -10.37 -25.67 -18.35
CA GLU A 128 -9.91 -26.77 -19.21
C GLU A 128 -9.08 -27.80 -18.44
N SER A 129 -8.28 -27.36 -17.45
CA SER A 129 -7.49 -28.24 -16.58
C SER A 129 -8.31 -28.94 -15.50
N GLY A 130 -9.55 -28.48 -15.25
CA GLY A 130 -10.40 -28.98 -14.17
C GLY A 130 -10.07 -28.36 -12.79
N GLU A 131 -9.14 -27.40 -12.72
CA GLU A 131 -8.89 -26.63 -11.49
C GLU A 131 -10.03 -25.65 -11.17
N ALA A 132 -10.80 -25.24 -12.17
CA ALA A 132 -12.00 -24.43 -11.99
C ALA A 132 -13.26 -25.14 -12.47
N TYR A 133 -14.42 -24.62 -12.07
CA TYR A 133 -15.74 -25.11 -12.47
C TYR A 133 -16.70 -23.95 -12.68
N GLN A 134 -17.73 -24.17 -13.49
CA GLN A 134 -18.76 -23.19 -13.81
C GLN A 134 -20.08 -23.51 -13.13
N THR A 135 -20.74 -22.49 -12.60
CA THR A 135 -22.10 -22.51 -12.06
C THR A 135 -22.96 -21.47 -12.76
N ASP A 136 -24.21 -21.32 -12.35
CA ASP A 136 -25.09 -20.22 -12.77
C ASP A 136 -24.68 -18.86 -12.17
N GLN A 137 -23.81 -18.85 -11.15
CA GLN A 137 -23.28 -17.64 -10.48
C GLN A 137 -21.86 -17.27 -10.94
N GLY A 138 -21.27 -18.00 -11.89
CA GLY A 138 -19.96 -17.69 -12.42
C GLY A 138 -19.00 -18.87 -12.48
N VAL A 139 -17.72 -18.56 -12.67
CA VAL A 139 -16.62 -19.53 -12.68
C VAL A 139 -15.83 -19.40 -11.40
N PHE A 140 -15.66 -20.51 -10.70
CA PHE A 140 -14.93 -20.60 -9.43
C PHE A 140 -13.71 -21.50 -9.56
N VAL A 141 -12.60 -21.12 -8.95
CA VAL A 141 -11.44 -21.99 -8.78
C VAL A 141 -11.59 -22.83 -7.53
N ARG A 142 -11.21 -24.10 -7.61
CA ARG A 142 -11.16 -25.00 -6.46
C ARG A 142 -9.95 -24.68 -5.61
N ILE A 143 -10.18 -24.38 -4.34
CA ILE A 143 -9.13 -24.15 -3.34
C ILE A 143 -9.28 -25.19 -2.24
N ASN A 144 -8.25 -26.02 -2.07
CA ASN A 144 -8.24 -27.01 -1.02
C ASN A 144 -7.76 -26.38 0.29
N GLN A 145 -8.15 -26.96 1.42
CA GLN A 145 -7.71 -26.49 2.73
C GLN A 145 -6.17 -26.49 2.86
N ASP A 146 -5.50 -27.47 2.25
CA ASP A 146 -4.04 -27.59 2.27
C ASP A 146 -3.31 -26.54 1.41
N ASP A 147 -4.02 -25.83 0.53
CA ASP A 147 -3.47 -24.73 -0.27
C ASP A 147 -3.21 -23.49 0.58
N HIS A 148 -3.95 -23.34 1.69
CA HIS A 148 -3.84 -22.22 2.62
C HIS A 148 -2.69 -22.35 3.63
N GLY A 149 -2.36 -21.25 4.31
CA GLY A 149 -1.40 -21.19 5.40
C GLY A 149 0.00 -20.73 4.97
N LYS A 150 0.14 -20.27 3.75
CA LYS A 150 1.42 -19.73 3.24
C LYS A 150 1.72 -18.33 3.77
N LEU A 151 0.69 -17.47 3.85
CA LEU A 151 0.74 -16.15 4.48
C LEU A 151 -0.07 -16.12 5.78
N LEU A 152 -1.25 -16.76 5.76
CA LEU A 152 -2.14 -16.84 6.89
C LEU A 152 -1.56 -17.82 7.93
N ARG A 153 -1.01 -17.28 9.03
CA ARG A 153 -0.41 -18.08 10.11
C ARG A 153 -1.36 -18.43 11.25
N VAL A 154 -2.64 -18.07 11.10
CA VAL A 154 -3.72 -18.38 12.04
C VAL A 154 -4.58 -19.52 11.50
N ASN A 155 -5.37 -20.14 12.38
CA ASN A 155 -6.28 -21.21 11.99
C ASN A 155 -7.29 -20.67 10.97
N LEU A 156 -7.37 -21.32 9.80
CA LEU A 156 -8.29 -20.96 8.73
C LEU A 156 -9.76 -20.94 9.20
N GLU A 157 -10.14 -21.86 10.09
CA GLU A 157 -11.50 -21.89 10.66
C GLU A 157 -11.82 -20.64 11.48
N GLU A 158 -10.84 -20.09 12.22
CA GLU A 158 -11.00 -18.84 12.98
C GLU A 158 -11.13 -17.65 12.02
N SER A 159 -10.33 -17.60 10.96
CA SER A 159 -10.38 -16.54 9.96
C SER A 159 -11.69 -16.55 9.16
N LEU A 160 -12.24 -17.71 8.86
CA LEU A 160 -13.56 -17.84 8.22
C LEU A 160 -14.70 -17.42 9.17
N ALA A 161 -14.54 -17.66 10.49
CA ALA A 161 -15.53 -17.29 11.50
C ALA A 161 -15.56 -15.77 11.78
N GLU A 162 -14.44 -15.06 11.61
CA GLU A 162 -14.36 -13.61 11.78
C GLU A 162 -15.01 -12.80 10.64
N GLY A 163 -15.57 -13.50 9.67
CA GLY A 163 -16.43 -12.95 8.64
C GLY A 163 -15.67 -12.14 7.59
N THR A 164 -15.20 -12.83 6.57
CA THR A 164 -14.90 -12.18 5.29
C THR A 164 -16.23 -11.80 4.65
N SER A 165 -16.65 -10.55 4.82
CA SER A 165 -17.86 -9.99 4.21
C SER A 165 -17.79 -9.90 2.68
N ASP A 166 -16.67 -10.25 2.09
CA ASP A 166 -16.42 -10.31 0.64
C ASP A 166 -16.56 -11.74 0.11
N VAL A 167 -17.41 -12.54 0.76
CA VAL A 167 -17.70 -13.89 0.30
C VAL A 167 -18.57 -13.79 -0.95
N ASP A 168 -17.98 -14.16 -2.07
CA ASP A 168 -18.72 -14.50 -3.27
C ASP A 168 -19.92 -15.38 -2.89
N SER A 169 -21.10 -14.80 -2.88
CA SER A 169 -22.35 -15.46 -2.48
C SER A 169 -22.87 -16.28 -3.66
N GLY A 170 -22.37 -17.49 -3.83
CA GLY A 170 -22.84 -18.39 -4.88
C GLY A 170 -22.84 -19.85 -4.43
N PRO A 171 -23.43 -20.77 -5.19
CA PRO A 171 -23.35 -22.20 -4.93
C PRO A 171 -21.93 -22.69 -5.25
N LYS A 172 -21.05 -22.63 -4.25
CA LYS A 172 -19.68 -23.14 -4.31
C LYS A 172 -19.63 -24.61 -3.94
N GLU A 173 -18.69 -25.36 -4.55
CA GLU A 173 -18.39 -26.73 -4.12
C GLU A 173 -17.74 -26.75 -2.73
N SER A 174 -16.93 -25.73 -2.43
CA SER A 174 -16.27 -25.50 -1.13
C SER A 174 -16.38 -24.04 -0.72
N PRO A 175 -16.49 -23.69 0.59
CA PRO A 175 -16.47 -22.33 1.07
C PRO A 175 -15.16 -21.59 0.77
N HIS A 176 -14.09 -22.32 0.49
CA HIS A 176 -12.76 -21.79 0.14
C HIS A 176 -12.64 -21.37 -1.32
N ASP A 177 -13.53 -21.88 -2.19
CA ASP A 177 -13.47 -21.61 -3.61
C ASP A 177 -13.67 -20.10 -3.88
N THR A 178 -12.95 -19.60 -4.87
CA THR A 178 -12.90 -18.18 -5.19
C THR A 178 -13.41 -17.90 -6.59
N LEU A 179 -14.16 -16.82 -6.74
CA LEU A 179 -14.70 -16.37 -8.02
C LEU A 179 -13.56 -15.88 -8.94
N LEU A 180 -13.48 -16.43 -10.13
CA LEU A 180 -12.59 -16.00 -11.22
C LEU A 180 -13.28 -15.12 -12.24
N TRP A 181 -14.59 -15.44 -12.50
CA TRP A 181 -15.40 -14.73 -13.48
C TRP A 181 -16.86 -14.72 -13.01
N GLY A 182 -17.35 -13.53 -12.68
CA GLY A 182 -18.70 -13.33 -12.16
C GLY A 182 -19.71 -12.94 -13.24
N PRO A 183 -21.01 -13.01 -12.93
CA PRO A 183 -22.06 -12.54 -13.84
C PRO A 183 -22.05 -11.01 -13.98
N PRO A 184 -22.72 -10.46 -15.03
CA PRO A 184 -22.96 -9.04 -15.13
C PRO A 184 -23.71 -8.49 -13.92
N LEU A 185 -23.38 -7.27 -13.52
CA LEU A 185 -24.10 -6.52 -12.48
C LEU A 185 -24.81 -5.32 -13.05
N GLU A 186 -25.95 -4.98 -12.50
CA GLU A 186 -26.66 -3.74 -12.83
C GLU A 186 -25.81 -2.53 -12.45
N GLY A 187 -25.59 -1.62 -13.41
CA GLY A 187 -24.71 -0.46 -13.24
C GLY A 187 -23.23 -0.74 -13.45
N GLY A 188 -22.82 -2.01 -13.54
CA GLY A 188 -21.43 -2.42 -13.77
C GLY A 188 -21.13 -2.74 -15.23
N ASN A 189 -19.85 -2.67 -15.57
CA ASN A 189 -19.34 -3.11 -16.86
C ASN A 189 -19.34 -4.64 -16.95
N SER A 190 -19.56 -5.16 -18.15
CA SER A 190 -19.48 -6.59 -18.44
C SER A 190 -18.87 -6.80 -19.83
N TRP A 191 -18.27 -7.96 -20.00
CA TRP A 191 -17.55 -8.32 -21.22
C TRP A 191 -18.10 -9.61 -21.82
N GLU A 192 -18.16 -9.66 -23.13
CA GLU A 192 -18.40 -10.86 -23.90
C GLU A 192 -17.05 -11.42 -24.32
N VAL A 193 -16.69 -12.57 -23.78
CA VAL A 193 -15.44 -13.28 -24.09
C VAL A 193 -15.77 -14.68 -24.56
N ASP A 194 -15.21 -15.07 -25.71
CA ASP A 194 -15.42 -16.41 -26.25
C ASP A 194 -15.00 -17.51 -25.26
N GLY A 195 -15.87 -18.47 -25.03
CA GLY A 195 -15.67 -19.57 -24.10
C GLY A 195 -16.03 -19.28 -22.63
N LEU A 196 -16.50 -18.06 -22.30
CA LEU A 196 -17.05 -17.71 -21.00
C LEU A 196 -18.45 -17.08 -21.16
N PRO A 197 -19.34 -17.20 -20.14
CA PRO A 197 -20.58 -16.45 -20.17
C PRO A 197 -20.29 -14.95 -20.11
N PRO A 198 -21.20 -14.07 -20.63
CA PRO A 198 -21.07 -12.63 -20.42
C PRO A 198 -20.87 -12.34 -18.93
N GLY A 199 -19.87 -11.52 -18.59
CA GLY A 199 -19.50 -11.36 -17.19
C GLY A 199 -18.35 -10.39 -16.97
N ARG A 200 -17.74 -10.49 -15.79
CA ARG A 200 -16.68 -9.62 -15.30
C ARG A 200 -15.64 -10.39 -14.49
N PRO A 201 -14.40 -9.90 -14.38
CA PRO A 201 -13.35 -10.55 -13.60
C PRO A 201 -13.73 -10.66 -12.11
N GLY A 202 -13.18 -11.68 -11.45
CA GLY A 202 -13.19 -11.85 -10.00
C GLY A 202 -11.95 -11.19 -9.38
N TRP A 203 -12.15 -10.55 -8.23
CA TRP A 203 -11.21 -9.66 -7.58
C TRP A 203 -9.80 -10.22 -7.34
N HIS A 204 -9.69 -11.49 -6.92
CA HIS A 204 -8.40 -12.03 -6.50
C HIS A 204 -7.45 -12.35 -7.67
N LEU A 205 -7.99 -12.71 -8.85
CA LEU A 205 -7.17 -12.99 -10.04
C LEU A 205 -6.64 -11.71 -10.69
N GLU A 206 -7.29 -10.57 -10.47
CA GLU A 206 -6.91 -9.28 -11.04
C GLU A 206 -5.47 -8.90 -10.68
N CYS A 207 -5.15 -8.85 -9.38
CA CYS A 207 -3.82 -8.46 -8.90
C CYS A 207 -2.73 -9.45 -9.33
N THR A 208 -3.03 -10.76 -9.32
CA THR A 208 -2.11 -11.79 -9.80
C THR A 208 -1.73 -11.56 -11.27
N ILE A 209 -2.71 -11.26 -12.12
CA ILE A 209 -2.49 -11.03 -13.56
C ILE A 209 -1.84 -9.68 -13.82
N MET A 210 -2.28 -8.61 -13.14
CA MET A 210 -1.71 -7.28 -13.32
C MET A 210 -0.24 -7.24 -12.91
N SER A 211 0.08 -7.76 -11.74
CA SER A 211 1.45 -7.73 -11.21
C SER A 211 2.41 -8.58 -12.05
N SER A 212 2.02 -9.84 -12.38
CA SER A 212 2.84 -10.75 -13.19
C SER A 212 2.96 -10.33 -14.66
N SER A 213 2.05 -9.48 -15.15
CA SER A 213 2.14 -8.91 -16.51
C SER A 213 3.11 -7.74 -16.61
N GLU A 214 3.39 -7.05 -15.51
CA GLU A 214 4.12 -5.78 -15.49
C GLU A 214 5.48 -5.88 -14.79
N LEU A 215 5.70 -6.94 -14.01
CA LEU A 215 6.94 -7.17 -13.27
C LEU A 215 7.54 -8.53 -13.62
N ASP A 216 8.86 -8.61 -13.55
CA ASP A 216 9.56 -9.89 -13.60
C ASP A 216 9.26 -10.70 -12.31
N LEU A 217 9.13 -12.02 -12.45
CA LEU A 217 8.92 -12.92 -11.33
C LEU A 217 10.25 -13.56 -10.88
N PRO A 218 10.45 -13.79 -9.56
CA PRO A 218 9.53 -13.37 -8.49
C PRO A 218 9.52 -11.86 -8.31
N ILE A 219 8.35 -11.32 -7.92
CA ILE A 219 8.23 -9.92 -7.48
C ILE A 219 9.12 -9.73 -6.25
N ASP A 220 9.94 -8.67 -6.19
CA ASP A 220 10.83 -8.48 -5.05
C ASP A 220 10.07 -8.17 -3.76
N ILE A 221 9.08 -7.27 -3.82
CA ILE A 221 8.23 -6.93 -2.66
C ILE A 221 6.78 -6.72 -3.10
N HIS A 222 5.85 -7.42 -2.46
CA HIS A 222 4.41 -7.21 -2.57
C HIS A 222 3.88 -6.59 -1.28
N TRP A 223 3.17 -5.46 -1.38
CA TRP A 223 2.71 -4.67 -0.24
C TRP A 223 1.20 -4.53 -0.19
N GLY A 224 0.63 -4.48 1.03
CA GLY A 224 -0.76 -4.16 1.28
C GLY A 224 -1.07 -3.90 2.76
N GLY A 225 -2.33 -3.65 3.08
CA GLY A 225 -2.80 -3.64 4.47
C GLY A 225 -2.83 -5.04 5.08
N ILE A 226 -2.71 -5.14 6.40
CA ILE A 226 -2.77 -6.42 7.12
C ILE A 226 -4.10 -7.15 6.90
N ASP A 227 -5.17 -6.43 6.57
CA ASP A 227 -6.50 -6.95 6.21
C ASP A 227 -6.53 -7.62 4.84
N LEU A 228 -5.54 -7.38 3.98
CA LEU A 228 -5.37 -8.05 2.70
C LEU A 228 -4.63 -9.40 2.82
N ILE A 229 -3.97 -9.70 3.94
CA ILE A 229 -3.29 -10.99 4.11
C ILE A 229 -4.25 -12.13 3.76
N TYR A 230 -5.47 -12.07 4.34
CA TYR A 230 -6.54 -13.00 4.04
C TYR A 230 -7.87 -12.24 3.83
N PRO A 231 -8.64 -12.58 2.78
CA PRO A 231 -8.36 -13.67 1.83
C PRO A 231 -7.44 -13.30 0.66
N HIS A 232 -7.19 -12.00 0.38
CA HIS A 232 -6.73 -11.49 -0.92
C HIS A 232 -5.33 -12.01 -1.30
N HIS A 233 -4.29 -11.67 -0.53
CA HIS A 233 -2.90 -12.03 -0.85
C HIS A 233 -2.63 -13.54 -0.74
N GLU A 234 -3.27 -14.22 0.23
CA GLU A 234 -3.21 -15.68 0.32
C GLU A 234 -3.77 -16.31 -0.96
N THR A 235 -4.91 -15.81 -1.44
CA THR A 235 -5.53 -16.28 -2.68
C THR A 235 -4.70 -15.95 -3.92
N GLU A 236 -4.06 -14.76 -3.96
CA GLU A 236 -3.13 -14.43 -5.05
C GLU A 236 -1.98 -15.44 -5.16
N MET A 237 -1.38 -15.84 -4.02
CA MET A 237 -0.33 -16.86 -4.01
C MET A 237 -0.84 -18.20 -4.56
N ILE A 238 -2.02 -18.63 -4.12
CA ILE A 238 -2.64 -19.87 -4.57
C ILE A 238 -2.92 -19.81 -6.09
N LEU A 239 -3.50 -18.70 -6.56
CA LEU A 239 -3.79 -18.51 -7.97
C LEU A 239 -2.51 -18.47 -8.82
N ALA A 240 -1.46 -17.79 -8.36
CA ALA A 240 -0.18 -17.75 -9.06
C ALA A 240 0.41 -19.15 -9.26
N GLU A 241 0.30 -20.02 -8.25
CA GLU A 241 0.73 -21.42 -8.36
C GLU A 241 -0.15 -22.20 -9.36
N LYS A 242 -1.49 -22.07 -9.27
CA LYS A 242 -2.44 -22.77 -10.14
C LYS A 242 -2.34 -22.37 -11.62
N ILE A 243 -2.00 -21.12 -11.92
CA ILE A 243 -1.74 -20.67 -13.30
C ILE A 243 -0.27 -20.86 -13.75
N GLY A 244 0.55 -21.51 -12.92
CA GLY A 244 1.90 -21.94 -13.30
C GLY A 244 2.99 -20.86 -13.24
N LEU A 245 2.79 -19.78 -12.47
CA LEU A 245 3.79 -18.71 -12.33
C LEU A 245 4.98 -19.11 -11.45
N GLY A 246 4.88 -20.20 -10.69
CA GLY A 246 5.95 -20.67 -9.81
C GLY A 246 6.12 -19.78 -8.57
N HIS A 247 7.36 -19.44 -8.23
CA HIS A 247 7.64 -18.54 -7.10
C HIS A 247 7.20 -17.12 -7.44
N TYR A 248 6.12 -16.65 -6.78
CA TYR A 248 5.44 -15.44 -7.17
C TYR A 248 6.06 -14.18 -6.57
N CYS A 249 6.42 -14.21 -5.28
CA CYS A 249 6.95 -13.03 -4.58
C CYS A 249 7.93 -13.42 -3.48
N ASP A 250 9.04 -12.65 -3.33
CA ASP A 250 10.07 -12.89 -2.31
C ASP A 250 9.67 -12.33 -0.94
N PHE A 251 9.20 -11.07 -0.89
CA PHE A 251 8.83 -10.40 0.36
C PHE A 251 7.38 -9.94 0.33
N TRP A 252 6.60 -10.45 1.27
CA TRP A 252 5.24 -9.98 1.56
C TRP A 252 5.27 -9.03 2.74
N MET A 253 4.97 -7.77 2.50
CA MET A 253 5.01 -6.74 3.54
C MET A 253 3.62 -6.14 3.77
N HIS A 254 3.23 -6.02 5.03
CA HIS A 254 1.89 -5.54 5.38
C HIS A 254 1.97 -4.44 6.43
N ASN A 255 1.23 -3.36 6.19
CA ASN A 255 1.07 -2.30 7.18
C ASN A 255 -0.12 -2.56 8.11
N GLY A 256 0.01 -2.11 9.37
CA GLY A 256 -1.10 -2.08 10.31
C GLY A 256 -2.15 -1.05 9.92
N LEU A 257 -3.33 -1.17 10.50
CA LEU A 257 -4.48 -0.31 10.23
C LEU A 257 -4.55 0.89 11.16
N MET A 258 -5.48 1.79 10.86
CA MET A 258 -5.87 2.86 11.79
C MET A 258 -6.83 2.31 12.85
N GLU A 259 -6.71 2.82 14.08
CA GLU A 259 -7.59 2.48 15.21
C GLU A 259 -8.22 3.75 15.78
N ASP A 260 -9.48 3.69 16.21
CA ASP A 260 -10.09 4.72 17.05
C ASP A 260 -10.12 4.30 18.52
N ALA A 261 -10.72 5.12 19.38
CA ALA A 261 -10.83 4.84 20.82
C ALA A 261 -11.66 3.57 21.15
N GLU A 262 -12.39 3.03 20.19
CA GLU A 262 -13.22 1.83 20.34
C GLU A 262 -12.59 0.58 19.71
N GLY A 263 -11.37 0.69 19.17
CA GLY A 263 -10.60 -0.37 18.51
C GLY A 263 -10.41 -0.14 17.01
N LYS A 264 -10.19 -1.23 16.23
CA LYS A 264 -10.00 -1.15 14.77
C LYS A 264 -11.05 -0.25 14.14
N LEU A 265 -10.65 0.84 13.45
CA LEU A 265 -11.54 1.59 12.59
C LEU A 265 -12.12 0.61 11.56
N SER A 266 -13.37 0.20 11.77
CA SER A 266 -14.07 -0.66 10.81
C SER A 266 -14.13 0.02 9.45
N LYS A 267 -14.18 -0.74 8.35
CA LYS A 267 -14.36 -0.18 6.99
C LYS A 267 -15.43 0.92 6.98
N SER A 268 -16.57 0.69 7.62
CA SER A 268 -17.68 1.66 7.72
C SER A 268 -17.38 2.93 8.53
N ARG A 269 -16.35 2.94 9.38
CA ARG A 269 -15.93 4.12 10.17
C ARG A 269 -14.71 4.82 9.59
N SER A 270 -13.73 4.07 9.04
CA SER A 270 -12.59 4.67 8.33
C SER A 270 -13.03 5.40 7.06
N GLU A 271 -14.06 4.91 6.40
CA GLU A 271 -14.72 5.59 5.27
C GLU A 271 -15.40 6.93 5.65
N ARG A 272 -15.59 7.20 6.95
CA ARG A 272 -16.22 8.44 7.42
C ARG A 272 -15.24 9.59 7.63
N VAL A 273 -13.94 9.34 7.65
CA VAL A 273 -12.93 10.39 7.82
C VAL A 273 -12.15 10.50 6.52
N SER A 274 -12.70 11.27 5.58
CA SER A 274 -12.03 11.52 4.29
C SER A 274 -10.81 12.41 4.48
N LEU A 275 -9.83 12.27 3.60
CA LEU A 275 -8.63 13.13 3.64
C LEU A 275 -8.98 14.58 3.38
N SER A 276 -9.98 14.86 2.54
CA SER A 276 -10.46 16.22 2.30
C SER A 276 -10.88 16.91 3.60
N GLN A 277 -11.64 16.21 4.46
CA GLN A 277 -12.04 16.74 5.77
C GLN A 277 -10.83 16.95 6.70
N ILE A 278 -9.87 16.01 6.72
CA ILE A 278 -8.67 16.13 7.54
C ILE A 278 -7.84 17.35 7.10
N PHE A 279 -7.71 17.59 5.81
CA PHE A 279 -6.90 18.68 5.27
C PHE A 279 -7.50 20.07 5.51
N GLU A 280 -8.79 20.17 5.88
CA GLU A 280 -9.39 21.43 6.36
C GLU A 280 -8.80 21.86 7.73
N GLU A 281 -8.41 20.88 8.56
CA GLU A 281 -7.95 21.13 9.94
C GLU A 281 -6.45 20.88 10.12
N CYS A 282 -5.82 20.07 9.27
CA CYS A 282 -4.44 19.63 9.39
C CYS A 282 -3.73 19.67 8.03
N PRO A 283 -2.62 20.42 7.88
CA PRO A 283 -1.85 20.40 6.64
C PRO A 283 -1.41 18.98 6.26
N PRO A 284 -1.41 18.63 4.96
CA PRO A 284 -1.05 17.27 4.49
C PRO A 284 0.33 16.80 4.99
N ALA A 285 1.34 17.68 5.01
CA ALA A 285 2.67 17.37 5.55
C ALA A 285 2.62 16.99 7.05
N SER A 286 1.74 17.62 7.83
CA SER A 286 1.55 17.31 9.25
C SER A 286 0.85 15.95 9.44
N LEU A 287 -0.09 15.59 8.57
CA LEU A 287 -0.66 14.23 8.57
C LEU A 287 0.41 13.20 8.22
N ARG A 288 1.24 13.47 7.19
CA ARG A 288 2.36 12.59 6.86
C ARG A 288 3.32 12.45 8.05
N PHE A 289 3.69 13.55 8.70
CA PHE A 289 4.48 13.54 9.92
C PHE A 289 3.85 12.64 11.00
N TYR A 290 2.55 12.82 11.28
CA TYR A 290 1.82 11.99 12.24
C TYR A 290 1.93 10.50 11.94
N LEU A 291 1.69 10.10 10.70
CA LEU A 291 1.76 8.71 10.28
C LEU A 291 3.16 8.12 10.48
N LEU A 292 4.22 8.90 10.23
CA LEU A 292 5.61 8.47 10.37
C LEU A 292 6.09 8.39 11.82
N THR A 293 5.38 8.99 12.78
CA THR A 293 5.66 8.79 14.22
C THR A 293 5.27 7.39 14.71
N HIS A 294 4.62 6.58 13.87
CA HIS A 294 4.21 5.22 14.16
C HIS A 294 4.88 4.25 13.19
N HIS A 295 5.32 3.10 13.70
CA HIS A 295 5.88 2.05 12.85
C HIS A 295 4.83 1.55 11.85
N TYR A 296 5.23 1.27 10.60
CA TYR A 296 4.27 0.90 9.55
C TYR A 296 3.41 -0.32 9.91
N ARG A 297 3.98 -1.32 10.61
CA ARG A 297 3.25 -2.53 11.04
C ARG A 297 2.36 -2.31 12.25
N ALA A 298 2.57 -1.25 13.02
CA ALA A 298 1.74 -0.98 14.18
C ALA A 298 0.35 -0.50 13.77
N PHE A 299 -0.64 -0.89 14.55
CA PHE A 299 -1.92 -0.20 14.53
C PHE A 299 -1.71 1.24 14.99
N THR A 300 -2.27 2.19 14.24
CA THR A 300 -2.06 3.61 14.51
C THR A 300 -3.30 4.20 15.13
N PRO A 301 -3.25 4.64 16.40
CA PRO A 301 -4.41 5.25 17.05
C PRO A 301 -4.74 6.58 16.38
N TYR A 302 -6.02 6.86 16.18
CA TYR A 302 -6.48 8.13 15.65
C TYR A 302 -7.47 8.79 16.60
N THR A 303 -7.12 10.02 16.98
CA THR A 303 -8.05 10.96 17.60
C THR A 303 -7.76 12.36 17.06
N PRO A 304 -8.76 13.27 16.96
CA PRO A 304 -8.51 14.66 16.56
C PRO A 304 -7.39 15.32 17.38
N ASP A 305 -7.35 15.06 18.70
CA ASP A 305 -6.34 15.61 19.60
C ASP A 305 -4.93 15.09 19.30
N SER A 306 -4.79 13.80 18.90
CA SER A 306 -3.48 13.23 18.55
C SER A 306 -2.96 13.85 17.25
N LEU A 307 -3.83 14.06 16.28
CA LEU A 307 -3.49 14.70 15.03
C LEU A 307 -3.13 16.19 15.26
N LEU A 308 -3.91 16.93 16.05
CA LEU A 308 -3.62 18.34 16.36
C LEU A 308 -2.24 18.51 17.04
N ARG A 309 -1.90 17.63 17.99
CA ARG A 309 -0.55 17.65 18.61
C ARG A 309 0.55 17.40 17.59
N ALA A 310 0.34 16.47 16.66
CA ALA A 310 1.31 16.20 15.60
C ALA A 310 1.46 17.41 14.63
N CYS A 311 0.36 18.11 14.31
CA CYS A 311 0.40 19.34 13.51
C CYS A 311 1.24 20.42 14.20
N GLN A 312 1.06 20.63 15.50
CA GLN A 312 1.84 21.60 16.28
C GLN A 312 3.33 21.23 16.35
N GLU A 313 3.64 19.94 16.48
CA GLU A 313 5.03 19.48 16.49
C GLU A 313 5.68 19.62 15.11
N ALA A 314 4.99 19.24 14.04
CA ALA A 314 5.47 19.35 12.67
C ALA A 314 5.75 20.83 12.29
N GLU A 315 4.85 21.74 12.64
CA GLU A 315 5.02 23.18 12.43
C GLU A 315 6.29 23.69 13.14
N LYS A 316 6.47 23.31 14.41
CA LYS A 316 7.65 23.72 15.19
C LYS A 316 8.96 23.22 14.58
N LEU A 317 9.03 21.96 14.16
CA LEU A 317 10.21 21.37 13.51
C LEU A 317 10.47 22.02 12.13
N GLY A 318 9.42 22.43 11.41
CA GLY A 318 9.52 23.10 10.12
C GLY A 318 10.22 24.47 10.16
N ILE A 319 10.14 25.19 11.29
CA ILE A 319 10.74 26.53 11.39
C ILE A 319 12.26 26.49 11.17
N ASN A 320 12.98 25.64 11.92
CA ASN A 320 14.42 25.54 11.78
C ASN A 320 14.82 24.89 10.43
N ALA A 321 14.01 23.99 9.90
CA ALA A 321 14.25 23.38 8.60
C ALA A 321 14.26 24.42 7.48
N VAL A 322 13.26 25.32 7.44
CA VAL A 322 13.19 26.40 6.43
C VAL A 322 14.42 27.30 6.49
N ASP A 323 14.87 27.72 7.69
CA ASP A 323 16.03 28.56 7.87
C ASP A 323 17.36 27.90 7.42
N CYS A 324 17.43 26.55 7.56
CA CYS A 324 18.62 25.81 7.18
C CYS A 324 18.64 25.45 5.69
N MET A 325 17.50 25.09 5.10
CA MET A 325 17.42 24.60 3.72
C MET A 325 17.64 25.69 2.66
N VAL A 326 17.71 26.96 3.04
CA VAL A 326 18.10 28.04 2.12
C VAL A 326 19.62 28.12 1.90
N VAL A 327 20.40 27.35 2.65
CA VAL A 327 21.86 27.28 2.52
C VAL A 327 22.22 26.09 1.63
N ASP A 328 23.19 26.26 0.73
CA ASP A 328 23.69 25.19 -0.12
C ASP A 328 24.18 24.01 0.75
N PRO A 329 23.66 22.78 0.51
CA PRO A 329 23.95 21.62 1.35
C PRO A 329 25.39 21.11 1.15
N THR A 330 25.99 20.65 2.25
CA THR A 330 27.20 19.81 2.21
C THR A 330 26.91 18.44 2.82
N ASP A 331 27.78 17.46 2.57
CA ASP A 331 27.55 16.12 3.13
C ASP A 331 27.61 16.17 4.68
N PRO A 332 26.54 15.82 5.38
CA PRO A 332 26.54 15.83 6.84
C PRO A 332 27.47 14.76 7.47
N ARG A 333 27.96 13.79 6.66
CA ARG A 333 28.92 12.79 7.13
C ARG A 333 30.32 13.37 7.36
N ASP A 334 30.62 14.54 6.79
CA ASP A 334 31.87 15.27 6.98
C ASP A 334 31.84 16.17 8.24
N ASP A 335 30.72 16.20 8.97
CA ASP A 335 30.54 16.97 10.22
C ASP A 335 30.50 16.01 11.41
N ASP A 336 31.44 16.18 12.37
CA ASP A 336 31.64 15.28 13.52
C ASP A 336 30.37 15.15 14.42
N GLU A 337 29.54 16.21 14.49
CA GLU A 337 28.31 16.21 15.28
C GLU A 337 27.16 15.52 14.52
N LEU A 338 27.11 15.61 13.18
CA LEU A 338 26.01 15.10 12.36
C LEU A 338 26.25 13.69 11.83
N ALA A 339 27.49 13.27 11.61
CA ALA A 339 27.80 11.92 11.12
C ALA A 339 27.16 10.80 11.97
N PRO A 340 27.15 10.88 13.32
CA PRO A 340 26.41 9.91 14.13
C PRO A 340 24.91 9.94 13.92
N LEU A 341 24.31 11.12 13.62
CA LEU A 341 22.88 11.23 13.35
C LEU A 341 22.51 10.56 12.01
N VAL A 342 23.32 10.77 10.96
CA VAL A 342 23.15 10.08 9.68
C VAL A 342 23.16 8.56 9.89
N SER A 343 24.14 8.06 10.63
CA SER A 343 24.25 6.62 10.92
C SER A 343 23.03 6.09 11.70
N ARG A 344 22.53 6.83 12.68
CA ARG A 344 21.33 6.46 13.45
C ARG A 344 20.10 6.43 12.57
N PHE A 345 19.94 7.43 11.69
CA PHE A 345 18.83 7.50 10.75
C PHE A 345 18.83 6.31 9.78
N GLU A 346 19.99 6.06 9.15
CA GLU A 346 20.13 4.95 8.22
C GLU A 346 19.91 3.59 8.88
N ASN A 347 20.41 3.39 10.12
CA ASN A 347 20.21 2.15 10.87
C ASN A 347 18.74 1.94 11.24
N ALA A 348 18.01 3.01 11.59
CA ALA A 348 16.58 2.93 11.90
C ALA A 348 15.79 2.43 10.68
N LEU A 349 16.02 3.02 9.51
CA LEU A 349 15.31 2.61 8.30
C LEU A 349 15.78 1.25 7.74
N ALA A 350 17.03 0.89 7.98
CA ALA A 350 17.56 -0.43 7.61
C ALA A 350 17.02 -1.57 8.48
N ASP A 351 16.46 -1.30 9.64
CA ASP A 351 15.81 -2.28 10.52
C ASP A 351 14.28 -2.15 10.45
N ASP A 352 13.70 -2.66 9.38
CA ASP A 352 12.26 -2.78 9.19
C ASP A 352 11.53 -1.42 9.11
N LEU A 353 12.19 -0.43 8.50
CA LEU A 353 11.63 0.92 8.30
C LEU A 353 11.16 1.55 9.63
N ASP A 354 11.99 1.52 10.68
CA ASP A 354 11.68 2.13 11.98
C ASP A 354 11.60 3.66 11.86
N THR A 355 10.49 4.13 11.27
CA THR A 355 10.24 5.57 11.12
C THR A 355 10.12 6.29 12.47
N PRO A 356 9.54 5.72 13.56
CA PRO A 356 9.60 6.35 14.87
C PRO A 356 11.02 6.68 15.34
N ALA A 357 11.97 5.75 15.17
CA ALA A 357 13.37 6.01 15.51
C ALA A 357 13.98 7.07 14.59
N ALA A 358 13.68 7.04 13.29
CA ALA A 358 14.11 8.06 12.33
C ALA A 358 13.56 9.47 12.70
N MET A 359 12.29 9.56 13.13
CA MET A 359 11.68 10.81 13.60
C MET A 359 12.32 11.34 14.88
N ASN A 360 12.85 10.49 15.75
CA ASN A 360 13.64 10.95 16.91
C ASN A 360 14.96 11.58 16.47
N VAL A 361 15.61 11.07 15.42
CA VAL A 361 16.81 11.69 14.86
C VAL A 361 16.49 13.07 14.27
N LEU A 362 15.33 13.25 13.65
CA LEU A 362 14.88 14.57 13.17
C LEU A 362 14.73 15.58 14.34
N ARG A 363 14.18 15.14 15.48
CA ARG A 363 14.05 15.97 16.69
C ARG A 363 15.42 16.37 17.24
N ASP A 364 16.38 15.45 17.27
CA ASP A 364 17.75 15.75 17.70
C ASP A 364 18.43 16.75 16.73
N LEU A 365 18.23 16.58 15.42
CA LEU A 365 18.72 17.53 14.42
C LEU A 365 18.14 18.92 14.62
N ASP A 366 16.85 19.05 14.91
CA ASP A 366 16.18 20.34 15.14
C ASP A 366 16.82 21.10 16.31
N VAL A 367 17.18 20.41 17.40
CA VAL A 367 17.88 21.03 18.54
C VAL A 367 19.26 21.53 18.13
N ILE A 368 20.03 20.75 17.36
CA ILE A 368 21.35 21.16 16.85
C ILE A 368 21.22 22.36 15.90
N ALA A 369 20.25 22.31 14.97
CA ALA A 369 19.95 23.38 14.05
C ALA A 369 19.66 24.70 14.77
N GLY A 370 18.74 24.67 15.75
CA GLY A 370 18.40 25.84 16.54
C GLY A 370 19.58 26.42 17.35
N ASN A 371 20.50 25.59 17.82
CA ASN A 371 21.72 26.03 18.48
C ASN A 371 22.69 26.69 17.49
N ARG A 372 22.91 26.06 16.32
CA ARG A 372 23.81 26.63 15.29
C ARG A 372 23.28 27.95 14.72
N ILE A 373 21.96 28.08 14.50
CA ILE A 373 21.33 29.35 14.07
C ILE A 373 21.63 30.44 15.08
N LYS A 374 21.40 30.22 16.39
CA LYS A 374 21.65 31.19 17.46
C LYS A 374 23.13 31.61 17.57
N GLN A 375 24.03 30.71 17.23
CA GLN A 375 25.49 30.95 17.30
C GLN A 375 26.08 31.46 15.96
N ASN A 376 25.27 31.71 14.94
CA ASN A 376 25.72 31.99 13.57
C ASN A 376 26.72 30.93 13.06
N GLY A 377 26.48 29.65 13.41
CA GLY A 377 27.33 28.53 13.03
C GLY A 377 27.14 28.10 11.57
N ASN A 378 27.94 27.13 11.13
CA ASN A 378 27.84 26.56 9.79
C ASN A 378 26.57 25.73 9.63
N LEU A 379 25.64 26.15 8.77
CA LEU A 379 24.36 25.49 8.50
C LEU A 379 24.42 24.56 7.28
N ALA A 380 25.46 24.57 6.47
CA ALA A 380 25.53 23.77 5.25
C ALA A 380 25.42 22.24 5.50
N PRO A 381 26.08 21.64 6.53
CA PRO A 381 25.86 20.24 6.85
C PRO A 381 24.47 19.96 7.43
N ILE A 382 23.85 20.92 8.14
CA ILE A 382 22.47 20.82 8.62
C ILE A 382 21.50 20.77 7.43
N SER A 383 21.69 21.65 6.44
CA SER A 383 20.93 21.63 5.19
C SER A 383 21.06 20.28 4.47
N GLY A 384 22.27 19.72 4.44
CA GLY A 384 22.52 18.38 3.88
C GLY A 384 21.72 17.28 4.61
N MET A 385 21.62 17.36 5.95
CA MET A 385 20.85 16.40 6.72
C MET A 385 19.33 16.54 6.47
N TYR A 386 18.80 17.76 6.42
CA TYR A 386 17.40 17.99 6.03
C TYR A 386 17.10 17.50 4.61
N SER A 387 18.06 17.64 3.69
CA SER A 387 17.92 17.10 2.32
C SER A 387 17.81 15.57 2.30
N ILE A 388 18.54 14.87 3.18
CA ILE A 388 18.41 13.42 3.36
C ILE A 388 17.02 13.09 3.89
N PHE A 389 16.53 13.80 4.91
CA PHE A 389 15.18 13.59 5.46
C PHE A 389 14.12 13.86 4.41
N GLU A 390 14.22 14.92 3.61
CA GLU A 390 13.28 15.20 2.54
C GLU A 390 13.27 14.09 1.48
N CYS A 391 14.46 13.65 1.06
CA CYS A 391 14.59 12.57 0.09
C CYS A 391 13.87 11.30 0.55
N VAL A 392 14.00 10.93 1.83
CA VAL A 392 13.51 9.65 2.37
C VAL A 392 12.13 9.77 3.04
N LEU A 393 11.89 10.84 3.80
CA LEU A 393 10.65 11.01 4.56
C LEU A 393 9.61 11.88 3.84
N GLY A 394 10.03 12.79 2.93
CA GLY A 394 9.11 13.67 2.18
C GLY A 394 8.30 14.60 3.09
N LEU A 395 8.94 15.28 4.03
CA LEU A 395 8.27 16.07 5.07
C LEU A 395 8.29 17.58 4.82
N PHE A 396 9.14 18.06 3.93
CA PHE A 396 9.41 19.49 3.77
C PHE A 396 9.06 20.01 2.37
N SER A 397 8.48 19.19 1.48
CA SER A 397 8.04 19.53 0.11
C SER A 397 6.60 20.03 0.07
#